data_9ba6b266c66243ff268a838ca6201f6e
#
_entry.id   9ba6b266c66243ff268a838ca6201f6e
#
_cell.length_a   1.000
_cell.length_b   1.000
_cell.length_c   1.000
_cell.angle_alpha   90.00
_cell.angle_beta   90.00
_cell.angle_gamma   90.00
#
_symmetry.space_group_name_H-M   'P 1'
#
loop_
_entity.id
_entity.type
_entity.pdbx_description
1 polymer ?
#
loop_
_entity_poly.entity_id
_entity_poly.type
_entity_poly.pdbx_seq_one_letter_code
_entity_poly.pdbx_strand_id
1 'polypeptide(L)'
;MKNVSLILNAILFLLVGVLFYLHFGSKKSNNQPQVIQTDGKSVTVPQIAYVDIDSLQTRYAFFKKGVAELEASQAAAESELGRKASVFQAEYQKFMQQAQAQTLTEEQGAAMQEKLAIKKQEIDARTQQLQEKFALDSEKFNEEF
;
A
#
# COMPACT_ATOMS: atom_id res chain seq x y z
N MET A 1 3.40 8.21 50.20
CA MET A 1 3.43 7.65 48.83
C MET A 1 3.78 8.64 47.70
N LYS A 2 4.08 9.91 48.00
CA LYS A 2 4.43 10.93 46.97
C LYS A 2 5.85 10.76 46.37
N ASN A 3 6.77 10.09 47.05
CA ASN A 3 8.16 10.00 46.63
C ASN A 3 8.45 8.79 45.69
N VAL A 4 7.57 7.79 45.67
CA VAL A 4 7.72 6.62 44.79
C VAL A 4 7.55 7.00 43.29
N SER A 5 6.62 7.90 42.99
CA SER A 5 6.45 8.39 41.61
C SER A 5 7.65 9.21 41.12
N LEU A 6 8.29 9.98 42.01
CA LEU A 6 9.50 10.76 41.69
C LEU A 6 10.71 9.83 41.42
N ILE A 7 10.86 8.78 42.23
CA ILE A 7 11.93 7.78 42.05
C ILE A 7 11.71 7.01 40.76
N LEU A 8 10.47 6.61 40.46
CA LEU A 8 10.13 5.89 39.23
C LEU A 8 10.41 6.73 37.98
N ASN A 9 10.07 8.02 37.99
CA ASN A 9 10.39 8.94 36.91
C ASN A 9 11.91 9.14 36.73
N ALA A 10 12.67 9.24 37.82
CA ALA A 10 14.14 9.37 37.77
C ALA A 10 14.78 8.12 37.12
N ILE A 11 14.29 6.92 37.46
CA ILE A 11 14.76 5.66 36.87
C ILE A 11 14.39 5.60 35.38
N LEU A 12 13.21 6.04 35.01
CA LEU A 12 12.78 6.09 33.60
C LEU A 12 13.67 7.02 32.77
N PHE A 13 13.98 8.22 33.29
CA PHE A 13 14.89 9.15 32.61
C PHE A 13 16.31 8.59 32.45
N LEU A 14 16.80 7.84 33.46
CA LEU A 14 18.11 7.18 33.40
C LEU A 14 18.11 6.09 32.32
N LEU A 15 17.05 5.26 32.22
CA LEU A 15 16.94 4.22 31.20
C LEU A 15 16.84 4.83 29.78
N VAL A 16 16.07 5.90 29.60
CA VAL A 16 15.99 6.61 28.32
C VAL A 16 17.34 7.22 27.94
N GLY A 17 18.06 7.81 28.88
CA GLY A 17 19.41 8.35 28.67
C GLY A 17 20.42 7.28 28.24
N VAL A 18 20.38 6.10 28.85
CA VAL A 18 21.23 4.96 28.49
C VAL A 18 20.89 4.41 27.11
N LEU A 19 19.59 4.29 26.78
CA LEU A 19 19.14 3.87 25.45
C LEU A 19 19.57 4.88 24.37
N PHE A 20 19.47 6.16 24.66
CA PHE A 20 19.90 7.23 23.75
C PHE A 20 21.41 7.20 23.53
N TYR A 21 22.19 6.99 24.59
CA TYR A 21 23.64 6.84 24.51
C TYR A 21 24.06 5.62 23.70
N LEU A 22 23.41 4.47 23.89
CA LEU A 22 23.67 3.26 23.12
C LEU A 22 23.23 3.42 21.65
N HIS A 23 22.12 4.09 21.39
CA HIS A 23 21.62 4.29 20.04
C HIS A 23 22.46 5.31 19.24
N PHE A 24 22.89 6.39 19.88
CA PHE A 24 23.73 7.41 19.23
C PHE A 24 25.21 7.05 19.23
N GLY A 25 25.69 6.32 20.26
CA GLY A 25 27.07 5.87 20.35
C GLY A 25 27.43 4.77 19.35
N SER A 26 26.46 3.99 18.88
CA SER A 26 26.70 2.87 17.94
C SER A 26 26.76 3.27 16.46
N LYS A 27 26.54 4.53 16.10
CA LYS A 27 26.71 5.00 14.72
C LYS A 27 28.14 5.46 14.41
N LYS A 28 29.14 4.65 14.75
CA LYS A 28 30.39 4.66 14.00
C LYS A 28 30.20 3.77 12.78
N SER A 29 29.74 4.38 11.69
CA SER A 29 29.89 3.83 10.35
C SER A 29 31.40 3.56 10.17
N ASN A 30 31.80 2.30 10.27
CA ASN A 30 33.13 1.85 9.91
C ASN A 30 33.29 1.88 8.38
N ASN A 31 33.19 3.05 7.78
CA ASN A 31 33.78 3.32 6.48
C ASN A 31 35.27 3.67 6.72
N GLN A 32 36.01 2.70 7.27
CA GLN A 32 37.46 2.83 7.22
C GLN A 32 37.91 2.55 5.79
N PRO A 33 38.66 3.49 5.16
CA PRO A 33 39.31 3.19 3.89
C PRO A 33 40.23 1.99 4.07
N GLN A 34 40.13 0.99 3.19
CA GLN A 34 41.05 -0.14 3.19
C GLN A 34 42.46 0.40 2.95
N VAL A 35 43.31 0.29 3.98
CA VAL A 35 44.73 0.63 3.87
C VAL A 35 45.45 -0.62 3.34
N ILE A 36 45.84 -0.59 2.08
CA ILE A 36 46.73 -1.60 1.51
C ILE A 36 48.14 -1.19 1.85
N GLN A 37 48.81 -1.94 2.75
CA GLN A 37 50.22 -1.75 3.03
C GLN A 37 51.07 -2.37 1.91
N THR A 38 51.67 -1.54 1.09
CA THR A 38 52.72 -1.94 0.15
C THR A 38 53.93 -1.07 0.44
N ASP A 39 55.05 -1.68 0.82
CA ASP A 39 56.38 -1.07 1.03
C ASP A 39 56.42 0.21 1.91
N GLY A 40 55.93 0.11 3.17
CA GLY A 40 56.21 1.13 4.18
C GLY A 40 55.57 2.51 3.98
N LYS A 41 54.76 2.72 2.94
CA LYS A 41 53.91 3.90 2.74
C LYS A 41 52.44 3.51 2.79
N SER A 42 51.72 4.07 3.75
CA SER A 42 50.25 3.95 3.78
C SER A 42 49.63 4.79 2.68
N VAL A 43 49.15 4.15 1.63
CA VAL A 43 48.39 4.82 0.57
C VAL A 43 46.91 4.64 0.90
N THR A 44 46.25 5.75 1.23
CA THR A 44 44.78 5.77 1.37
C THR A 44 44.18 5.69 -0.03
N VAL A 45 43.63 4.52 -0.37
CA VAL A 45 42.91 4.35 -1.64
C VAL A 45 41.53 4.98 -1.48
N PRO A 46 41.16 6.02 -2.27
CA PRO A 46 39.83 6.57 -2.22
C PRO A 46 38.82 5.47 -2.65
N GLN A 47 37.80 5.22 -1.81
CA GLN A 47 36.68 4.38 -2.21
C GLN A 47 35.89 5.13 -3.28
N ILE A 48 36.06 4.73 -4.54
CA ILE A 48 35.28 5.28 -5.65
C ILE A 48 34.05 4.38 -5.80
N ALA A 49 32.87 4.94 -5.51
CA ALA A 49 31.61 4.29 -5.84
C ALA A 49 31.27 4.63 -7.31
N TYR A 50 31.11 3.60 -8.12
CA TYR A 50 30.64 3.73 -9.49
C TYR A 50 29.13 3.50 -9.54
N VAL A 51 28.40 4.45 -10.09
CA VAL A 51 26.97 4.34 -10.36
C VAL A 51 26.78 4.34 -11.86
N ASP A 52 26.25 3.26 -12.41
CA ASP A 52 25.85 3.19 -13.80
C ASP A 52 24.56 4.00 -14.01
N ILE A 53 24.72 5.16 -14.62
CA ILE A 53 23.62 6.12 -14.85
C ILE A 53 22.57 5.54 -15.80
N ASP A 54 22.95 4.75 -16.79
CA ASP A 54 22.03 4.17 -17.76
C ASP A 54 21.14 3.11 -17.10
N SER A 55 21.72 2.28 -16.25
CA SER A 55 20.97 1.30 -15.42
C SER A 55 20.03 2.00 -14.44
N LEU A 56 20.48 3.10 -13.82
CA LEU A 56 19.64 3.87 -12.90
C LEU A 56 18.46 4.53 -13.62
N GLN A 57 18.69 5.14 -14.78
CA GLN A 57 17.64 5.77 -15.58
C GLN A 57 16.62 4.75 -16.09
N THR A 58 17.08 3.60 -16.56
CA THR A 58 16.22 2.53 -17.06
C THR A 58 15.36 1.95 -15.92
N ARG A 59 15.96 1.68 -14.77
CA ARG A 59 15.22 1.18 -13.59
C ARG A 59 14.23 2.20 -13.06
N TYR A 60 14.60 3.49 -13.03
CA TYR A 60 13.69 4.55 -12.61
C TYR A 60 12.51 4.74 -13.57
N ALA A 61 12.76 4.70 -14.90
CA ALA A 61 11.70 4.77 -15.90
C ALA A 61 10.76 3.56 -15.81
N PHE A 62 11.30 2.37 -15.60
CA PHE A 62 10.54 1.14 -15.41
C PHE A 62 9.67 1.23 -14.14
N PHE A 63 10.23 1.66 -13.03
CA PHE A 63 9.50 1.87 -11.79
C PHE A 63 8.32 2.84 -11.97
N LYS A 64 8.56 4.01 -12.58
CA LYS A 64 7.49 4.98 -12.85
C LYS A 64 6.38 4.41 -13.74
N LYS A 65 6.75 3.61 -14.73
CA LYS A 65 5.79 2.94 -15.61
C LYS A 65 4.94 1.95 -14.81
N GLY A 66 5.55 1.12 -13.98
CA GLY A 66 4.83 0.15 -13.14
C GLY A 66 3.86 0.81 -12.16
N VAL A 67 4.28 1.91 -11.50
CA VAL A 67 3.39 2.71 -10.64
C VAL A 67 2.20 3.25 -11.45
N ALA A 68 2.46 3.85 -12.61
CA ALA A 68 1.39 4.40 -13.47
C ALA A 68 0.41 3.31 -13.96
N GLU A 69 0.89 2.10 -14.24
CA GLU A 69 0.04 0.97 -14.62
C GLU A 69 -0.83 0.50 -13.46
N LEU A 70 -0.29 0.43 -12.23
CA LEU A 70 -1.07 0.11 -11.03
C LEU A 70 -2.15 1.16 -10.76
N GLU A 71 -1.81 2.44 -10.82
CA GLU A 71 -2.75 3.54 -10.64
C GLU A 71 -3.85 3.52 -11.71
N ALA A 72 -3.50 3.27 -12.97
CA ALA A 72 -4.47 3.15 -14.05
C ALA A 72 -5.40 1.94 -13.86
N SER A 73 -4.87 0.79 -13.41
CA SER A 73 -5.65 -0.40 -13.10
C SER A 73 -6.63 -0.15 -11.96
N GLN A 74 -6.20 0.52 -10.89
CA GLN A 74 -7.05 0.91 -9.78
C GLN A 74 -8.17 1.86 -10.22
N ALA A 75 -7.83 2.92 -10.94
CA ALA A 75 -8.81 3.89 -11.44
C ALA A 75 -9.86 3.25 -12.38
N ALA A 76 -9.43 2.30 -13.21
CA ALA A 76 -10.34 1.54 -14.08
C ALA A 76 -11.29 0.65 -13.26
N ALA A 77 -10.79 -0.02 -12.22
CA ALA A 77 -11.58 -0.85 -11.32
C ALA A 77 -12.61 -0.01 -10.54
N GLU A 78 -12.21 1.12 -9.98
CA GLU A 78 -13.10 2.05 -9.27
C GLU A 78 -14.20 2.59 -10.20
N SER A 79 -13.85 2.97 -11.44
CA SER A 79 -14.79 3.43 -12.43
C SER A 79 -15.79 2.32 -12.85
N GLU A 80 -15.33 1.08 -13.01
CA GLU A 80 -16.20 -0.07 -13.33
C GLU A 80 -17.20 -0.32 -12.20
N LEU A 81 -16.72 -0.41 -10.96
CA LEU A 81 -17.56 -0.66 -9.78
C LEU A 81 -18.52 0.50 -9.53
N GLY A 82 -18.06 1.74 -9.71
CA GLY A 82 -18.92 2.93 -9.60
C GLY A 82 -20.09 2.92 -10.59
N ARG A 83 -19.82 2.54 -11.86
CA ARG A 83 -20.90 2.40 -12.86
C ARG A 83 -21.89 1.29 -12.50
N LYS A 84 -21.39 0.11 -12.07
CA LYS A 84 -22.26 -1.00 -11.66
C LYS A 84 -23.12 -0.63 -10.46
N ALA A 85 -22.52 0.01 -9.45
CA ALA A 85 -23.23 0.49 -8.26
C ALA A 85 -24.30 1.53 -8.61
N SER A 86 -23.99 2.49 -9.49
CA SER A 86 -24.95 3.51 -9.94
C SER A 86 -26.15 2.90 -10.67
N VAL A 87 -25.91 1.93 -11.56
CA VAL A 87 -27.00 1.21 -12.26
C VAL A 87 -27.85 0.42 -11.25
N PHE A 88 -27.23 -0.29 -10.34
CA PHE A 88 -27.94 -1.01 -9.28
C PHE A 88 -28.81 -0.06 -8.45
N GLN A 89 -28.26 1.06 -8.01
CA GLN A 89 -28.96 2.06 -7.22
C GLN A 89 -30.18 2.63 -7.97
N ALA A 90 -30.04 2.93 -9.26
CA ALA A 90 -31.14 3.43 -10.08
C ALA A 90 -32.27 2.39 -10.23
N GLU A 91 -31.92 1.12 -10.50
CA GLU A 91 -32.89 0.03 -10.60
C GLU A 91 -33.59 -0.23 -9.25
N TYR A 92 -32.83 -0.19 -8.14
CA TYR A 92 -33.39 -0.34 -6.80
C TYR A 92 -34.37 0.78 -6.46
N GLN A 93 -34.03 2.03 -6.76
CA GLN A 93 -34.94 3.17 -6.56
C GLN A 93 -36.21 3.03 -7.39
N LYS A 94 -36.09 2.62 -8.66
CA LYS A 94 -37.24 2.38 -9.54
C LYS A 94 -38.13 1.27 -8.97
N PHE A 95 -37.56 0.18 -8.50
CA PHE A 95 -38.31 -0.90 -7.83
C PHE A 95 -39.07 -0.38 -6.60
N MET A 96 -38.40 0.39 -5.74
CA MET A 96 -39.03 0.94 -4.54
C MET A 96 -40.20 1.89 -4.89
N GLN A 97 -40.02 2.75 -5.88
CA GLN A 97 -41.12 3.64 -6.35
C GLN A 97 -42.31 2.86 -6.87
N GLN A 98 -42.07 1.84 -7.70
CA GLN A 98 -43.15 1.00 -8.27
C GLN A 98 -43.85 0.18 -7.19
N ALA A 99 -43.12 -0.34 -6.20
CA ALA A 99 -43.69 -1.06 -5.09
C ALA A 99 -44.57 -0.15 -4.22
N GLN A 100 -44.10 1.07 -3.91
CA GLN A 100 -44.89 2.05 -3.13
C GLN A 100 -46.15 2.50 -3.88
N ALA A 101 -46.05 2.66 -5.20
CA ALA A 101 -47.20 3.03 -6.05
C ALA A 101 -48.16 1.86 -6.29
N GLN A 102 -47.87 0.66 -5.77
CA GLN A 102 -48.66 -0.57 -5.98
C GLN A 102 -48.91 -0.89 -7.48
N THR A 103 -47.95 -0.50 -8.33
CA THR A 103 -48.05 -0.71 -9.79
C THR A 103 -47.46 -2.05 -10.25
N LEU A 104 -46.81 -2.81 -9.33
CA LEU A 104 -46.24 -4.12 -9.61
C LEU A 104 -47.22 -5.23 -9.26
N THR A 105 -47.33 -6.23 -10.13
CA THR A 105 -47.93 -7.51 -9.74
C THR A 105 -46.97 -8.25 -8.83
N GLU A 106 -47.48 -9.24 -8.07
CA GLU A 106 -46.65 -10.08 -7.18
C GLU A 106 -45.51 -10.78 -7.94
N GLU A 107 -45.81 -11.32 -9.13
CA GLU A 107 -44.85 -11.97 -10.00
C GLU A 107 -43.74 -10.99 -10.47
N GLN A 108 -44.15 -9.78 -10.91
CA GLN A 108 -43.21 -8.73 -11.32
C GLN A 108 -42.33 -8.26 -10.15
N GLY A 109 -42.90 -8.15 -8.96
CA GLY A 109 -42.17 -7.79 -7.75
C GLY A 109 -41.11 -8.83 -7.40
N ALA A 110 -41.47 -10.13 -7.43
CA ALA A 110 -40.55 -11.24 -7.18
C ALA A 110 -39.41 -11.28 -8.22
N ALA A 111 -39.73 -11.16 -9.51
CA ALA A 111 -38.72 -11.14 -10.57
C ALA A 111 -37.73 -9.96 -10.46
N MET A 112 -38.23 -8.78 -10.07
CA MET A 112 -37.35 -7.63 -9.84
C MET A 112 -36.45 -7.80 -8.62
N GLN A 113 -36.95 -8.38 -7.52
CA GLN A 113 -36.14 -8.69 -6.35
C GLN A 113 -35.04 -9.70 -6.68
N GLU A 114 -35.35 -10.77 -7.40
CA GLU A 114 -34.38 -11.76 -7.86
C GLU A 114 -33.30 -11.11 -8.73
N LYS A 115 -33.69 -10.29 -9.70
CA LYS A 115 -32.76 -9.57 -10.57
C LYS A 115 -31.82 -8.66 -9.76
N LEU A 116 -32.33 -7.94 -8.77
CA LEU A 116 -31.53 -7.08 -7.91
C LEU A 116 -30.57 -7.89 -7.03
N ALA A 117 -31.00 -9.03 -6.52
CA ALA A 117 -30.15 -9.94 -5.73
C ALA A 117 -28.99 -10.48 -6.57
N ILE A 118 -29.25 -10.93 -7.81
CA ILE A 118 -28.21 -11.39 -8.75
C ILE A 118 -27.23 -10.25 -9.05
N LYS A 119 -27.72 -9.05 -9.36
CA LYS A 119 -26.84 -7.90 -9.63
C LYS A 119 -25.95 -7.55 -8.44
N LYS A 120 -26.51 -7.60 -7.23
CA LYS A 120 -25.71 -7.37 -6.02
C LYS A 120 -24.60 -8.41 -5.89
N GLN A 121 -24.93 -9.69 -6.08
CA GLN A 121 -23.96 -10.77 -6.06
C GLN A 121 -22.86 -10.61 -7.11
N GLU A 122 -23.22 -10.18 -8.33
CA GLU A 122 -22.25 -9.88 -9.40
C GLU A 122 -21.31 -8.73 -9.03
N ILE A 123 -21.82 -7.68 -8.38
CA ILE A 123 -20.98 -6.57 -7.90
C ILE A 123 -20.02 -7.05 -6.82
N ASP A 124 -20.50 -7.81 -5.84
CA ASP A 124 -19.71 -8.33 -4.74
C ASP A 124 -18.61 -9.27 -5.28
N ALA A 125 -18.94 -10.21 -6.17
CA ALA A 125 -17.97 -11.10 -6.82
C ALA A 125 -16.94 -10.33 -7.65
N ARG A 126 -17.38 -9.31 -8.39
CA ARG A 126 -16.46 -8.49 -9.19
C ARG A 126 -15.52 -7.68 -8.32
N THR A 127 -16.00 -7.18 -7.19
CA THR A 127 -15.17 -6.47 -6.20
C THR A 127 -14.04 -7.37 -5.69
N GLN A 128 -14.35 -8.63 -5.34
CA GLN A 128 -13.34 -9.58 -4.90
C GLN A 128 -12.30 -9.88 -5.99
N GLN A 129 -12.77 -10.15 -7.22
CA GLN A 129 -11.86 -10.40 -8.35
C GLN A 129 -10.91 -9.22 -8.62
N LEU A 130 -11.41 -7.98 -8.52
CA LEU A 130 -10.58 -6.79 -8.73
C LEU A 130 -9.58 -6.58 -7.59
N GLN A 131 -9.96 -6.89 -6.34
CA GLN A 131 -9.07 -6.85 -5.20
C GLN A 131 -7.95 -7.89 -5.31
N GLU A 132 -8.30 -9.14 -5.68
CA GLU A 132 -7.32 -10.21 -5.92
C GLU A 132 -6.37 -9.83 -7.05
N LYS A 133 -6.91 -9.33 -8.17
CA LYS A 133 -6.08 -8.87 -9.29
C LYS A 133 -5.11 -7.78 -8.86
N PHE A 134 -5.58 -6.77 -8.13
CA PHE A 134 -4.72 -5.68 -7.66
C PHE A 134 -3.63 -6.17 -6.70
N ALA A 135 -3.95 -7.12 -5.81
CA ALA A 135 -2.97 -7.73 -4.92
C ALA A 135 -1.88 -8.46 -5.71
N LEU A 136 -2.26 -9.26 -6.72
CA LEU A 136 -1.31 -9.97 -7.58
C LEU A 136 -0.45 -9.01 -8.42
N ASP A 137 -1.05 -7.96 -8.98
CA ASP A 137 -0.33 -6.97 -9.77
C ASP A 137 0.68 -6.19 -8.88
N SER A 138 0.30 -5.87 -7.63
CA SER A 138 1.18 -5.23 -6.65
C SER A 138 2.31 -6.15 -6.19
N GLU A 139 2.04 -7.45 -5.99
CA GLU A 139 3.05 -8.44 -5.63
C GLU A 139 4.08 -8.56 -6.75
N LYS A 140 3.66 -8.74 -7.99
CA LYS A 140 4.55 -8.78 -9.16
C LYS A 140 5.40 -7.52 -9.28
N PHE A 141 4.78 -6.36 -9.09
CA PHE A 141 5.51 -5.09 -9.11
C PHE A 141 6.61 -5.06 -8.05
N ASN A 142 6.33 -5.53 -6.82
CA ASN A 142 7.32 -5.58 -5.74
C ASN A 142 8.42 -6.63 -5.96
N GLU A 143 8.13 -7.74 -6.66
CA GLU A 143 9.14 -8.76 -6.98
C GLU A 143 10.13 -8.30 -8.07
N GLU A 144 9.70 -7.40 -8.95
CA GLU A 144 10.53 -6.87 -10.03
C GLU A 144 11.47 -5.74 -9.57
N PHE A 145 11.30 -5.22 -8.34
CA PHE A 145 12.08 -4.14 -7.71
C PHE A 145 12.76 -4.56 -6.43
#